data_fcee5061b053f56318608a46c52ae80f
#
_entry.id   fcee5061b053f56318608a46c52ae80f
#
_cell.length_a   1.000
_cell.length_b   1.000
_cell.length_c   1.000
_cell.angle_alpha   90.00
_cell.angle_beta   90.00
_cell.angle_gamma   90.00
#
_symmetry.space_group_name_H-M   'P 1'
#
loop_
_entity.id
_entity.type
_entity.pdbx_description
1 polymer ?
#
loop_
_entity_poly.entity_id
_entity_poly.type
_entity_poly.pdbx_seq_one_letter_code
_entity_poly.pdbx_strand_id
1 'polypeptide(L)'
;PTRKGVIGVATCDKGLPAMTMALAASHSLPCVLVPGGVTLAPEDGEDAGKVQTIGARYAHGTITLEEAADMGCRACASPGGGCQFLGTAATARFIERGDIV
;
A
#
# COMPACT_ATOMS: atom_id res chain seq x y z
N PRO A 1 -19.22 10.77 -25.06
CA PRO A 1 -19.50 10.94 -23.63
C PRO A 1 -18.47 11.87 -23.01
N THR A 2 -18.93 12.92 -22.43
CA THR A 2 -18.08 13.91 -21.77
C THR A 2 -17.80 13.46 -20.33
N ARG A 3 -16.56 13.13 -20.04
CA ARG A 3 -16.11 12.90 -18.67
C ARG A 3 -16.08 14.23 -17.93
N LYS A 4 -16.70 14.29 -16.76
CA LYS A 4 -16.77 15.51 -15.95
C LYS A 4 -15.74 15.54 -14.83
N GLY A 5 -15.08 14.43 -14.56
CA GLY A 5 -14.04 14.30 -13.56
C GLY A 5 -13.45 12.91 -13.55
N VAL A 6 -12.38 12.73 -12.80
CA VAL A 6 -11.66 11.47 -12.62
C VAL A 6 -11.45 11.19 -11.14
N ILE A 7 -11.79 9.99 -10.71
CA ILE A 7 -11.49 9.49 -9.36
C ILE A 7 -10.44 8.40 -9.50
N GLY A 8 -9.32 8.58 -8.85
CA GLY A 8 -8.27 7.58 -8.76
C GLY A 8 -8.29 6.89 -7.40
N VAL A 9 -8.27 5.58 -7.36
CA VAL A 9 -8.20 4.80 -6.12
C VAL A 9 -6.91 4.01 -6.11
N ALA A 10 -6.12 4.14 -5.05
CA ALA A 10 -4.88 3.40 -4.89
C ALA A 10 -4.56 3.17 -3.42
N THR A 11 -3.77 2.14 -3.11
CA THR A 11 -3.52 1.73 -1.72
C THR A 11 -2.05 1.56 -1.37
N CYS A 12 -1.22 1.07 -2.28
CA CYS A 12 0.15 0.67 -2.00
C CYS A 12 1.16 1.77 -2.29
N ASP A 13 2.39 1.55 -1.82
CA ASP A 13 3.54 2.45 -1.98
C ASP A 13 3.88 2.81 -3.43
N LYS A 14 3.56 1.93 -4.37
CA LYS A 14 3.73 2.17 -5.81
C LYS A 14 2.44 2.67 -6.45
N GLY A 15 1.30 2.20 -5.98
CA GLY A 15 -0.01 2.55 -6.52
C GLY A 15 -0.36 4.03 -6.32
N LEU A 16 -0.08 4.58 -5.15
CA LEU A 16 -0.37 5.99 -4.86
C LEU A 16 0.43 6.96 -5.74
N PRO A 17 1.76 6.86 -5.85
CA PRO A 17 2.52 7.70 -6.77
C PRO A 17 2.09 7.52 -8.23
N ALA A 18 1.87 6.29 -8.67
CA ALA A 18 1.43 6.02 -10.04
C ALA A 18 0.06 6.65 -10.34
N MET A 19 -0.88 6.55 -9.40
CA MET A 19 -2.20 7.17 -9.55
C MET A 19 -2.11 8.69 -9.54
N THR A 20 -1.26 9.26 -8.69
CA THR A 20 -1.00 10.71 -8.67
C THR A 20 -0.48 11.20 -10.02
N MET A 21 0.46 10.48 -10.61
CA MET A 21 0.98 10.80 -11.95
C MET A 21 -0.11 10.70 -13.04
N ALA A 22 -0.94 9.65 -12.97
CA ALA A 22 -2.05 9.47 -13.91
C ALA A 22 -3.09 10.59 -13.81
N LEU A 23 -3.43 11.00 -12.58
CA LEU A 23 -4.35 12.12 -12.34
C LEU A 23 -3.75 13.46 -12.78
N ALA A 24 -2.46 13.67 -12.55
CA ALA A 24 -1.75 14.86 -13.01
C ALA A 24 -1.76 14.95 -14.56
N ALA A 25 -1.66 13.82 -15.25
CA ALA A 25 -1.81 13.78 -16.71
C ALA A 25 -3.24 14.12 -17.19
N SER A 26 -4.22 14.00 -16.31
CA SER A 26 -5.63 14.35 -16.58
C SER A 26 -6.03 15.73 -16.04
N HIS A 27 -5.07 16.62 -15.86
CA HIS A 27 -5.25 17.93 -15.20
C HIS A 27 -6.32 18.85 -15.83
N SER A 28 -6.76 18.57 -17.05
CA SER A 28 -7.86 19.31 -17.70
C SER A 28 -9.24 19.00 -17.09
N LEU A 29 -9.32 17.97 -16.24
CA LEU A 29 -10.54 17.55 -15.57
C LEU A 29 -10.35 17.67 -14.04
N PRO A 30 -11.41 17.91 -13.28
CA PRO A 30 -11.37 17.76 -11.84
C PRO A 30 -10.93 16.33 -11.46
N CYS A 31 -9.93 16.21 -10.61
CA CYS A 31 -9.37 14.93 -10.19
C CYS A 31 -9.41 14.79 -8.67
N VAL A 32 -9.73 13.59 -8.21
CA VAL A 32 -9.69 13.23 -6.78
C VAL A 32 -8.92 11.94 -6.62
N LEU A 33 -7.94 11.95 -5.73
CA LEU A 33 -7.25 10.74 -5.31
C LEU A 33 -7.87 10.22 -4.00
N VAL A 34 -8.25 8.95 -4.02
CA VAL A 34 -8.85 8.26 -2.86
C VAL A 34 -7.90 7.17 -2.39
N PRO A 35 -7.18 7.37 -1.29
CA PRO A 35 -6.35 6.32 -0.71
C PRO A 35 -7.20 5.23 -0.07
N GLY A 36 -6.78 3.97 -0.23
CA GLY A 36 -7.56 2.80 0.18
C GLY A 36 -7.60 2.50 1.69
N GLY A 37 -6.97 3.32 2.51
CA GLY A 37 -6.98 3.14 3.96
C GLY A 37 -5.78 2.33 4.50
N VAL A 38 -5.86 1.91 5.75
CA VAL A 38 -4.82 1.16 6.47
C VAL A 38 -5.29 -0.27 6.69
N THR A 39 -4.41 -1.23 6.44
CA THR A 39 -4.64 -2.64 6.78
C THR A 39 -4.38 -2.86 8.27
N LEU A 40 -5.19 -3.66 8.93
CA LEU A 40 -4.96 -4.08 10.31
C LEU A 40 -3.69 -4.94 10.41
N ALA A 41 -3.07 -4.95 11.57
CA ALA A 41 -1.93 -5.83 11.82
C ALA A 41 -2.35 -7.30 11.68
N PRO A 42 -1.51 -8.16 11.08
CA PRO A 42 -1.80 -9.58 10.98
C PRO A 42 -1.80 -10.24 12.36
N GLU A 43 -2.69 -11.20 12.57
CA GLU A 43 -2.84 -11.90 13.84
C GLU A 43 -1.59 -12.70 14.23
N ASP A 44 -0.85 -13.23 13.26
CA ASP A 44 0.33 -14.07 13.47
C ASP A 44 1.66 -13.29 13.59
N GLY A 45 1.61 -11.99 13.76
CA GLY A 45 2.77 -11.16 14.08
C GLY A 45 3.75 -10.88 12.93
N GLU A 46 3.43 -11.27 11.71
CA GLU A 46 4.22 -10.92 10.52
C GLU A 46 3.71 -9.60 9.92
N ASP A 47 4.23 -8.50 10.41
CA ASP A 47 3.92 -7.17 9.87
C ASP A 47 4.73 -6.82 8.61
N ALA A 48 4.41 -5.70 7.98
CA ALA A 48 5.09 -5.24 6.77
C ALA A 48 6.60 -4.98 6.97
N GLY A 49 7.04 -4.69 8.19
CA GLY A 49 8.46 -4.56 8.51
C GLY A 49 9.17 -5.92 8.54
N LYS A 50 8.56 -6.91 9.14
CA LYS A 50 9.11 -8.27 9.21
C LYS A 50 9.16 -8.96 7.85
N VAL A 51 8.20 -8.68 6.97
CA VAL A 51 8.18 -9.21 5.59
C VAL A 51 9.49 -8.93 4.87
N GLN A 52 10.11 -7.79 5.09
CA GLN A 52 11.39 -7.44 4.47
C GLN A 52 12.54 -8.36 4.90
N THR A 53 12.41 -9.04 6.02
CA THR A 53 13.42 -9.98 6.54
C THR A 53 13.24 -11.41 6.02
N ILE A 54 12.14 -11.72 5.35
CA ILE A 54 11.81 -13.07 4.87
C ILE A 54 12.89 -13.60 3.94
N GLY A 55 13.33 -12.79 2.98
CA GLY A 55 14.38 -13.17 2.05
C GLY A 55 15.70 -13.51 2.74
N ALA A 56 16.09 -12.74 3.73
CA ALA A 56 17.29 -13.00 4.51
C ALA A 56 17.15 -14.28 5.35
N ARG A 57 16.02 -14.49 6.00
CA ARG A 57 15.73 -15.72 6.77
C ARG A 57 15.79 -16.96 5.88
N TYR A 58 15.22 -16.89 4.68
CA TYR A 58 15.32 -17.97 3.71
C TYR A 58 16.77 -18.23 3.27
N ALA A 59 17.50 -17.18 2.93
CA ALA A 59 18.90 -17.29 2.51
C ALA A 59 19.81 -17.88 3.60
N HIS A 60 19.52 -17.62 4.88
CA HIS A 60 20.24 -18.19 6.01
C HIS A 60 19.72 -19.59 6.43
N GLY A 61 18.76 -20.16 5.72
CA GLY A 61 18.23 -21.49 6.01
C GLY A 61 17.36 -21.59 7.28
N THR A 62 16.90 -20.47 7.84
CA THR A 62 16.05 -20.47 9.03
C THR A 62 14.59 -20.76 8.74
N ILE A 63 14.15 -20.60 7.51
CA ILE A 63 12.82 -20.93 7.02
C ILE A 63 12.89 -21.62 5.65
N THR A 64 11.90 -22.42 5.33
CA THR A 64 11.77 -23.05 4.02
C THR A 64 11.21 -22.06 2.99
N LEU A 65 11.29 -22.41 1.71
CA LEU A 65 10.70 -21.60 0.64
C LEU A 65 9.18 -21.50 0.77
N GLU A 66 8.53 -22.60 1.18
CA GLU A 66 7.07 -22.62 1.39
C GLU A 66 6.67 -21.70 2.54
N GLU A 67 7.39 -21.75 3.65
CA GLU A 67 7.19 -20.85 4.79
C GLU A 67 7.40 -19.39 4.38
N ALA A 68 8.44 -19.10 3.61
CA ALA A 68 8.71 -17.74 3.11
C ALA A 68 7.57 -17.21 2.22
N ALA A 69 7.06 -18.04 1.33
CA ALA A 69 5.94 -17.68 0.45
C ALA A 69 4.65 -17.44 1.24
N ASP A 70 4.35 -18.31 2.21
CA ASP A 70 3.17 -18.20 3.06
C ASP A 70 3.19 -16.93 3.93
N MET A 71 4.32 -16.64 4.58
CA MET A 71 4.53 -15.42 5.35
C MET A 71 4.34 -14.15 4.49
N GLY A 72 4.90 -14.14 3.28
CA GLY A 72 4.75 -13.02 2.35
C GLY A 72 3.30 -12.78 1.95
N CYS A 73 2.54 -13.84 1.70
CA CYS A 73 1.13 -13.74 1.38
C CYS A 73 0.29 -13.25 2.56
N ARG A 74 0.55 -13.74 3.76
CA ARG A 74 -0.22 -13.39 4.96
C ARG A 74 -0.02 -11.95 5.40
N ALA A 75 1.16 -11.40 5.22
CA ALA A 75 1.48 -10.05 5.69
C ALA A 75 0.57 -8.96 5.12
N CYS A 76 0.02 -9.15 3.92
CA CYS A 76 -0.89 -8.22 3.28
C CYS A 76 -2.35 -8.73 3.22
N ALA A 77 -2.65 -9.86 3.85
CA ALA A 77 -3.97 -10.50 3.80
C ALA A 77 -4.91 -10.06 4.94
N SER A 78 -4.45 -9.19 5.83
CA SER A 78 -5.26 -8.72 6.95
C SER A 78 -6.44 -7.85 6.48
N PRO A 79 -7.57 -7.86 7.19
CA PRO A 79 -8.70 -6.99 6.89
C PRO A 79 -8.34 -5.51 6.94
N GLY A 80 -9.08 -4.68 6.24
CA GLY A 80 -8.91 -3.23 6.24
C GLY A 80 -8.62 -2.63 4.88
N GLY A 81 -8.14 -3.41 3.93
CA GLY A 81 -8.07 -3.02 2.51
C GLY A 81 -7.09 -1.92 2.16
N GLY A 82 -6.04 -1.75 2.94
CA GLY A 82 -5.04 -0.71 2.68
C GLY A 82 -3.61 -1.22 2.71
N CYS A 83 -2.72 -0.46 3.31
CA CYS A 83 -1.33 -0.83 3.50
C CYS A 83 -0.90 -0.49 4.93
N GLN A 84 -0.14 -1.39 5.56
CA GLN A 84 0.43 -1.16 6.89
C GLN A 84 1.64 -0.24 6.85
N PHE A 85 2.28 -0.13 5.70
CA PHE A 85 3.53 0.59 5.57
C PHE A 85 3.34 2.11 5.76
N LEU A 86 3.95 2.64 6.80
CA LEU A 86 3.89 4.06 7.16
C LEU A 86 4.95 4.92 6.42
N GLY A 87 5.48 4.43 5.34
CA GLY A 87 6.37 5.19 4.46
C GLY A 87 5.59 5.96 3.41
N THR A 88 5.89 5.72 2.17
CA THR A 88 5.30 6.43 1.02
C THR A 88 3.77 6.36 0.98
N ALA A 89 3.20 5.20 1.26
CA ALA A 89 1.75 5.01 1.16
C ALA A 89 0.98 5.77 2.25
N ALA A 90 1.31 5.55 3.51
CA ALA A 90 0.58 6.18 4.61
C ALA A 90 0.85 7.69 4.69
N THR A 91 2.07 8.13 4.41
CA THR A 91 2.41 9.56 4.38
C THR A 91 1.59 10.30 3.34
N ALA A 92 1.44 9.78 2.14
CA ALA A 92 0.59 10.38 1.11
C ALA A 92 -0.86 10.51 1.56
N ARG A 93 -1.38 9.50 2.28
CA ARG A 93 -2.74 9.54 2.83
C ARG A 93 -2.95 10.65 3.86
N PHE A 94 -1.97 10.88 4.73
CA PHE A 94 -2.04 11.95 5.73
C PHE A 94 -2.01 13.33 5.07
N ILE A 95 -1.13 13.53 4.09
CA ILE A 95 -1.03 14.78 3.35
C ILE A 95 -2.35 15.12 2.64
N GLU A 96 -2.97 14.14 2.00
CA GLU A 96 -4.24 14.32 1.30
C GLU A 96 -5.41 14.63 2.22
N ARG A 97 -5.39 14.11 3.44
CA ARG A 97 -6.42 14.39 4.44
C ARG A 97 -6.23 15.73 5.15
N GLY A 98 -5.12 16.41 4.91
CA GLY A 98 -4.79 17.64 5.59
C GLY A 98 -4.39 17.47 7.06
N ASP A 99 -4.08 16.24 7.46
CA ASP A 99 -3.72 15.92 8.84
C ASP A 99 -2.27 16.32 9.17
N ILE A 100 -1.48 16.67 8.16
CA ILE A 100 -0.13 17.20 8.30
C ILE A 100 -0.10 18.63 7.73
N VAL A 101 -0.31 19.54 8.57
CA VAL A 101 -0.09 20.97 8.28
C VAL A 101 0.92 21.52 9.27
#